data_ffc0f7cc41435f15725f7e096a0a2f7e
#
_entry.id   ffc0f7cc41435f15725f7e096a0a2f7e
#
_cell.length_a   1.000
_cell.length_b   1.000
_cell.length_c   1.000
_cell.angle_alpha   90.00
_cell.angle_beta   90.00
_cell.angle_gamma   90.00
#
_symmetry.space_group_name_H-M   'P 1'
#
loop_
_entity.id
_entity.type
_entity.pdbx_description
1 polymer ?
#
loop_
_entity_poly.entity_id
_entity_poly.type
_entity_poly.pdbx_seq_one_letter_code
_entity_poly.pdbx_strand_id
1 'polypeptide(L)'
;CASIESYRAEIATKSDLERTDLAKGKTGAFTGAFAINPANDERLPIWIADYVLMGYGTGAIMGVPAHDERDLEFARKFAFRIVPVVQAPGKTPEESIGYTDVGIAINSPLLDGLPRAEATSRIIDWLEENGHGRRDIRYKLRDWLFSRQRYWGEPFPIIWRDGKHEALPDSELPLEPPALEDFKPTGTGEPPLAKAKDWIRYSENATRETNTMPQWAGSCWYYLRFCDPQNDQRFVGEKPERYWMGENNDEARMTNDEGMTKPESSGTSSFAIRHSSFPAKPGGVDLYIGGVEHAVLHLLYARFWHKVLFDLGHLSTPEPFQRLVNQGMILGEDGRKMSKRWGNVIDPIDVIEIYGADAFRCYEMFMGPLEQMKPWSMKGVEGVSRFLARVWRLIMEENQAGEWVLSSEVQDVDPQKSELKLVHATIKKVSSDIETLSFNTAISQMMILVNAFTNAPAKAVSALRPLLILLNPFAPHLTSELWQILAERFPGVDGDVTRQPWPEYDERLLIEDEIAIVLQVNGKLRDKITVALDATNAELEAAALANQKVQNAVGGQTIRKVVVVPKKLVNVVAN
;
A
#
# COMPACT_ATOMS: atom_id res chain seq x y z
N CYS A 1 -30.03 35.70 -23.83
CA CYS A 1 -31.40 35.22 -23.67
C CYS A 1 -31.70 34.91 -22.21
N ALA A 2 -32.90 35.26 -21.72
CA ALA A 2 -33.27 35.04 -20.31
C ALA A 2 -33.07 33.61 -19.80
N SER A 3 -33.29 32.57 -20.61
CA SER A 3 -33.06 31.17 -20.27
C SER A 3 -31.61 30.84 -19.99
N ILE A 4 -30.68 31.45 -20.73
CA ILE A 4 -29.22 31.25 -20.53
C ILE A 4 -28.77 31.92 -19.24
N GLU A 5 -29.23 33.12 -18.98
CA GLU A 5 -28.90 33.88 -17.75
C GLU A 5 -29.47 33.18 -16.52
N SER A 6 -30.71 32.70 -16.60
CA SER A 6 -31.31 31.90 -15.52
C SER A 6 -30.53 30.63 -15.25
N TYR A 7 -30.13 29.89 -16.28
CA TYR A 7 -29.33 28.68 -16.12
C TYR A 7 -27.94 28.98 -15.58
N ARG A 8 -27.27 30.05 -16.02
CA ARG A 8 -25.97 30.46 -15.47
C ARG A 8 -26.06 30.83 -13.99
N ALA A 9 -27.13 31.50 -13.56
CA ALA A 9 -27.35 31.80 -12.16
C ALA A 9 -27.57 30.53 -11.32
N GLU A 10 -28.30 29.53 -11.87
CA GLU A 10 -28.51 28.25 -11.20
C GLU A 10 -27.21 27.47 -11.01
N ILE A 11 -26.37 27.36 -12.05
CA ILE A 11 -25.13 26.59 -11.98
C ILE A 11 -24.00 27.29 -11.23
N ALA A 12 -24.07 28.62 -11.07
CA ALA A 12 -23.07 29.39 -10.32
C ALA A 12 -22.99 29.00 -8.84
N THR A 13 -24.07 28.41 -8.30
CA THR A 13 -24.12 27.96 -6.90
C THR A 13 -23.58 26.55 -6.71
N LYS A 14 -23.29 25.81 -7.79
CA LYS A 14 -22.78 24.42 -7.75
C LYS A 14 -21.26 24.41 -7.68
N SER A 15 -20.70 23.59 -6.78
CA SER A 15 -19.27 23.28 -6.76
C SER A 15 -18.86 22.41 -7.94
N ASP A 16 -17.58 22.41 -8.31
CA ASP A 16 -17.05 21.52 -9.37
C ASP A 16 -17.30 20.04 -9.09
N LEU A 17 -17.28 19.64 -7.81
CA LEU A 17 -17.61 18.29 -7.39
C LEU A 17 -19.07 17.93 -7.67
N GLU A 18 -20.00 18.85 -7.41
CA GLU A 18 -21.42 18.65 -7.69
C GLU A 18 -21.73 18.66 -9.18
N ARG A 19 -20.93 19.38 -9.99
CA ARG A 19 -21.04 19.39 -11.46
C ARG A 19 -20.54 18.10 -12.08
N THR A 20 -19.52 17.48 -11.52
CA THR A 20 -18.91 16.24 -12.05
C THR A 20 -19.52 14.96 -11.50
N ASP A 21 -20.46 15.04 -10.57
CA ASP A 21 -21.13 13.87 -9.99
C ASP A 21 -21.99 13.15 -11.05
N LEU A 22 -21.56 11.94 -11.42
CA LEU A 22 -22.24 11.08 -12.37
C LEU A 22 -23.64 10.65 -11.92
N ALA A 23 -23.91 10.68 -10.60
CA ALA A 23 -25.21 10.28 -10.05
C ALA A 23 -26.31 11.35 -10.18
N LYS A 24 -25.95 12.58 -10.55
CA LYS A 24 -26.93 13.67 -10.76
C LYS A 24 -27.33 13.78 -12.22
N GLY A 25 -28.61 13.91 -12.47
CA GLY A 25 -29.16 14.06 -13.83
C GLY A 25 -28.56 15.29 -14.53
N LYS A 26 -28.07 15.13 -15.76
CA LYS A 26 -27.45 16.19 -16.57
C LYS A 26 -28.40 17.35 -16.79
N THR A 27 -27.89 18.59 -16.70
CA THR A 27 -28.65 19.81 -16.98
C THR A 27 -27.95 20.64 -18.06
N GLY A 28 -28.72 21.45 -18.79
CA GLY A 28 -28.17 22.28 -19.85
C GLY A 28 -29.20 23.26 -20.46
N ALA A 29 -28.69 24.28 -21.13
CA ALA A 29 -29.47 25.25 -21.85
C ALA A 29 -28.95 25.45 -23.28
N PHE A 30 -29.86 25.44 -24.26
CA PHE A 30 -29.51 25.72 -25.66
C PHE A 30 -29.22 27.21 -25.84
N THR A 31 -28.10 27.52 -26.50
CA THR A 31 -27.66 28.91 -26.71
C THR A 31 -28.41 29.60 -27.85
N GLY A 32 -29.08 28.84 -28.73
CA GLY A 32 -29.65 29.32 -29.98
C GLY A 32 -28.63 29.43 -31.12
N ALA A 33 -27.35 29.16 -30.86
CA ALA A 33 -26.27 29.20 -31.83
C ALA A 33 -25.86 27.79 -32.28
N PHE A 34 -25.15 27.73 -33.41
CA PHE A 34 -24.62 26.51 -33.98
C PHE A 34 -23.18 26.71 -34.37
N ALA A 35 -22.37 25.68 -34.24
CA ALA A 35 -21.02 25.55 -34.82
C ALA A 35 -21.13 24.72 -36.11
N ILE A 36 -20.15 24.91 -37.00
CA ILE A 36 -19.97 24.09 -38.20
C ILE A 36 -18.83 23.10 -37.93
N ASN A 37 -19.08 21.81 -38.11
CA ASN A 37 -18.03 20.81 -38.06
C ASN A 37 -17.22 20.89 -39.39
N PRO A 38 -15.94 21.28 -39.36
CA PRO A 38 -15.17 21.49 -40.59
C PRO A 38 -14.94 20.20 -41.40
N ALA A 39 -15.06 19.03 -40.78
CA ALA A 39 -14.82 17.75 -41.44
C ALA A 39 -15.98 17.25 -42.28
N ASN A 40 -17.22 17.73 -42.06
CA ASN A 40 -18.43 17.26 -42.76
C ASN A 40 -19.48 18.34 -42.99
N ASP A 41 -19.19 19.61 -42.71
CA ASP A 41 -20.08 20.78 -42.82
C ASP A 41 -21.38 20.67 -42.01
N GLU A 42 -21.47 19.73 -41.06
CA GLU A 42 -22.70 19.54 -40.25
C GLU A 42 -22.82 20.67 -39.20
N ARG A 43 -24.04 21.16 -39.05
CA ARG A 43 -24.38 22.18 -38.05
C ARG A 43 -24.61 21.52 -36.70
N LEU A 44 -23.75 21.82 -35.71
CA LEU A 44 -23.82 21.31 -34.37
C LEU A 44 -24.41 22.34 -33.41
N PRO A 45 -25.43 22.01 -32.60
CA PRO A 45 -26.05 22.96 -31.67
C PRO A 45 -25.08 23.24 -30.48
N ILE A 46 -24.94 24.52 -30.12
CA ILE A 46 -24.12 24.91 -28.97
C ILE A 46 -25.00 25.00 -27.73
N TRP A 47 -24.61 24.25 -26.70
CA TRP A 47 -25.27 24.21 -25.41
C TRP A 47 -24.35 24.64 -24.29
N ILE A 48 -24.90 25.19 -23.20
CA ILE A 48 -24.24 25.35 -21.91
C ILE A 48 -24.66 24.17 -21.05
N ALA A 49 -23.71 23.46 -20.48
CA ALA A 49 -23.96 22.31 -19.60
C ALA A 49 -23.11 22.38 -18.34
N ASP A 50 -23.64 21.98 -17.20
CA ASP A 50 -22.99 22.10 -15.89
C ASP A 50 -21.77 21.17 -15.74
N TYR A 51 -21.75 20.04 -16.45
CA TYR A 51 -20.62 19.09 -16.41
C TYR A 51 -19.41 19.49 -17.28
N VAL A 52 -19.56 20.55 -18.10
CA VAL A 52 -18.45 21.11 -18.89
C VAL A 52 -17.74 22.18 -18.06
N LEU A 53 -16.51 21.86 -17.60
CA LEU A 53 -15.76 22.73 -16.71
C LEU A 53 -14.94 23.75 -17.49
N MET A 54 -14.96 25.02 -17.03
CA MET A 54 -14.20 26.12 -17.64
C MET A 54 -12.67 25.93 -17.53
N GLY A 55 -12.20 25.23 -16.51
CA GLY A 55 -10.78 24.94 -16.30
C GLY A 55 -10.21 23.81 -17.18
N TYR A 56 -11.02 23.24 -18.09
CA TYR A 56 -10.59 22.18 -18.98
C TYR A 56 -10.47 22.69 -20.42
N GLY A 57 -9.25 22.83 -20.90
CA GLY A 57 -8.98 23.35 -22.24
C GLY A 57 -9.41 24.82 -22.38
N THR A 58 -10.28 25.09 -23.36
CA THR A 58 -10.86 26.40 -23.62
C THR A 58 -12.21 26.61 -22.88
N GLY A 59 -12.68 25.61 -22.12
CA GLY A 59 -14.03 25.61 -21.58
C GLY A 59 -15.11 25.22 -22.58
N ALA A 60 -14.74 24.86 -23.80
CA ALA A 60 -15.63 24.34 -24.85
C ALA A 60 -15.19 22.94 -25.27
N ILE A 61 -16.13 22.03 -25.42
CA ILE A 61 -15.88 20.67 -25.89
C ILE A 61 -16.79 20.34 -27.10
N MET A 62 -16.31 19.47 -27.98
CA MET A 62 -17.17 18.79 -28.94
C MET A 62 -17.63 17.49 -28.27
N GLY A 63 -18.94 17.35 -28.02
CA GLY A 63 -19.50 16.16 -27.41
C GLY A 63 -19.35 14.91 -28.29
N VAL A 64 -19.19 13.74 -27.65
CA VAL A 64 -19.08 12.43 -28.30
C VAL A 64 -20.17 11.49 -27.78
N PRO A 65 -21.45 11.74 -28.13
CA PRO A 65 -22.61 11.06 -27.52
C PRO A 65 -22.59 9.55 -27.58
N ALA A 66 -21.96 8.96 -28.60
CA ALA A 66 -21.92 7.50 -28.72
C ALA A 66 -20.84 6.81 -27.88
N HIS A 67 -19.79 7.55 -27.44
CA HIS A 67 -18.57 6.96 -26.86
C HIS A 67 -18.02 7.70 -25.62
N ASP A 68 -18.80 8.59 -25.01
CA ASP A 68 -18.58 9.17 -23.67
C ASP A 68 -19.88 9.02 -22.85
N GLU A 69 -19.81 8.49 -21.64
CA GLU A 69 -20.98 8.20 -20.81
C GLU A 69 -21.77 9.46 -20.46
N ARG A 70 -21.08 10.58 -20.18
CA ARG A 70 -21.71 11.85 -19.80
C ARG A 70 -22.41 12.48 -20.98
N ASP A 71 -21.76 12.45 -22.14
CA ASP A 71 -22.34 12.96 -23.39
C ASP A 71 -23.50 12.11 -23.87
N LEU A 72 -23.44 10.79 -23.66
CA LEU A 72 -24.54 9.87 -23.98
C LEU A 72 -25.77 10.14 -23.12
N GLU A 73 -25.60 10.33 -21.82
CA GLU A 73 -26.70 10.69 -20.92
C GLU A 73 -27.32 12.03 -21.30
N PHE A 74 -26.47 13.02 -21.59
CA PHE A 74 -26.90 14.34 -22.02
C PHE A 74 -27.70 14.25 -23.35
N ALA A 75 -27.15 13.54 -24.33
CA ALA A 75 -27.80 13.36 -25.64
C ALA A 75 -29.14 12.66 -25.54
N ARG A 76 -29.27 11.63 -24.70
CA ARG A 76 -30.53 10.93 -24.44
C ARG A 76 -31.57 11.84 -23.78
N LYS A 77 -31.13 12.64 -22.79
CA LYS A 77 -32.02 13.57 -22.08
C LYS A 77 -32.57 14.66 -22.96
N PHE A 78 -31.76 15.21 -23.85
CA PHE A 78 -32.16 16.31 -24.74
C PHE A 78 -32.48 15.87 -26.15
N ALA A 79 -32.67 14.56 -26.38
CA ALA A 79 -33.06 13.93 -27.64
C ALA A 79 -32.15 14.30 -28.83
N PHE A 80 -30.84 14.35 -28.62
CA PHE A 80 -29.87 14.53 -29.70
C PHE A 80 -29.72 13.25 -30.54
N ARG A 81 -29.31 13.44 -31.77
CA ARG A 81 -28.87 12.35 -32.63
C ARG A 81 -27.59 11.74 -32.06
N ILE A 82 -27.57 10.42 -31.90
CA ILE A 82 -26.40 9.66 -31.42
C ILE A 82 -25.89 8.86 -32.62
N VAL A 83 -24.67 9.17 -33.05
CA VAL A 83 -24.00 8.51 -34.18
C VAL A 83 -22.83 7.71 -33.66
N PRO A 84 -22.81 6.37 -33.76
CA PRO A 84 -21.67 5.57 -33.41
C PRO A 84 -20.53 5.83 -34.41
N VAL A 85 -19.38 6.28 -33.92
CA VAL A 85 -18.21 6.61 -34.75
C VAL A 85 -17.03 5.67 -34.47
N VAL A 86 -17.18 4.76 -33.50
CA VAL A 86 -16.22 3.68 -33.19
C VAL A 86 -16.99 2.37 -33.11
N GLN A 87 -16.56 1.39 -33.88
CA GLN A 87 -17.13 0.04 -33.82
C GLN A 87 -16.32 -0.85 -32.91
N ALA A 88 -16.97 -1.46 -31.92
CA ALA A 88 -16.37 -2.45 -31.04
C ALA A 88 -16.09 -3.77 -31.79
N PRO A 89 -15.03 -4.50 -31.46
CA PRO A 89 -14.73 -5.79 -32.08
C PRO A 89 -15.91 -6.78 -32.01
N GLY A 90 -16.33 -7.29 -33.16
CA GLY A 90 -17.42 -8.29 -33.27
C GLY A 90 -18.83 -7.77 -33.00
N LYS A 91 -19.04 -6.46 -32.92
CA LYS A 91 -20.36 -5.84 -32.71
C LYS A 91 -20.82 -5.04 -33.92
N THR A 92 -22.12 -4.82 -34.01
CA THR A 92 -22.70 -3.88 -35.00
C THR A 92 -22.45 -2.43 -34.55
N PRO A 93 -22.61 -1.43 -35.44
CA PRO A 93 -22.57 -0.03 -35.08
C PRO A 93 -23.48 0.35 -33.91
N GLU A 94 -24.73 -0.12 -33.95
CA GLU A 94 -25.76 0.18 -32.94
C GLU A 94 -25.39 -0.43 -31.56
N GLU A 95 -24.84 -1.64 -31.55
CA GLU A 95 -24.36 -2.31 -30.34
C GLU A 95 -23.09 -1.68 -29.76
N SER A 96 -22.44 -0.81 -30.52
CA SER A 96 -21.24 -0.08 -30.11
C SER A 96 -21.57 1.25 -29.42
N ILE A 97 -22.82 1.66 -29.33
CA ILE A 97 -23.21 2.84 -28.56
C ILE A 97 -22.96 2.60 -27.07
N GLY A 98 -22.17 3.47 -26.43
CA GLY A 98 -21.69 3.34 -25.06
C GLY A 98 -20.36 2.61 -24.92
N TYR A 99 -19.77 2.16 -26.02
CA TYR A 99 -18.44 1.56 -26.03
C TYR A 99 -17.35 2.66 -26.00
N THR A 100 -16.46 2.60 -25.02
CA THR A 100 -15.45 3.64 -24.74
C THR A 100 -14.01 3.21 -25.02
N ASP A 101 -13.79 1.94 -25.35
CA ASP A 101 -12.45 1.39 -25.60
C ASP A 101 -11.99 1.54 -27.07
N VAL A 102 -10.93 0.84 -27.43
CA VAL A 102 -10.31 0.90 -28.76
C VAL A 102 -11.09 0.08 -29.77
N GLY A 103 -11.48 0.72 -30.88
CA GLY A 103 -12.20 0.09 -31.98
C GLY A 103 -11.78 0.66 -33.34
N ILE A 104 -12.57 0.36 -34.35
CA ILE A 104 -12.39 0.83 -35.74
C ILE A 104 -13.31 2.03 -35.99
N ALA A 105 -12.78 3.07 -36.63
CA ALA A 105 -13.56 4.25 -37.02
C ALA A 105 -14.63 3.88 -38.06
N ILE A 106 -15.86 4.37 -37.85
CA ILE A 106 -17.00 4.20 -38.73
C ILE A 106 -17.81 5.50 -38.81
N ASN A 107 -18.66 5.65 -39.80
CA ASN A 107 -19.49 6.85 -40.02
C ASN A 107 -18.66 8.16 -40.00
N SER A 108 -17.41 8.08 -40.45
CA SER A 108 -16.44 9.16 -40.46
C SER A 108 -15.66 9.11 -41.78
N PRO A 109 -16.18 9.63 -42.90
CA PRO A 109 -15.70 9.35 -44.27
C PRO A 109 -14.20 9.44 -44.50
N LEU A 110 -13.52 10.36 -43.81
CA LEU A 110 -12.06 10.50 -43.85
C LEU A 110 -11.31 9.41 -43.08
N LEU A 111 -11.99 8.70 -42.17
CA LEU A 111 -11.39 7.83 -41.16
C LEU A 111 -11.94 6.41 -41.17
N ASP A 112 -12.99 6.15 -41.94
CA ASP A 112 -13.68 4.85 -41.96
C ASP A 112 -12.71 3.69 -42.20
N GLY A 113 -12.82 2.66 -41.37
CA GLY A 113 -11.99 1.46 -41.40
C GLY A 113 -10.62 1.60 -40.72
N LEU A 114 -10.25 2.77 -40.23
CA LEU A 114 -8.95 2.98 -39.56
C LEU A 114 -9.01 2.61 -38.07
N PRO A 115 -7.95 1.98 -37.54
CA PRO A 115 -7.76 1.87 -36.10
C PRO A 115 -7.61 3.25 -35.45
N ARG A 116 -7.95 3.37 -34.15
CA ARG A 116 -7.94 4.65 -33.41
C ARG A 116 -6.68 5.48 -33.59
N ALA A 117 -5.49 4.87 -33.49
CA ALA A 117 -4.24 5.61 -33.58
C ALA A 117 -4.03 6.25 -34.96
N GLU A 118 -4.32 5.51 -36.03
CA GLU A 118 -4.23 5.98 -37.41
C GLU A 118 -5.31 7.03 -37.73
N ALA A 119 -6.54 6.80 -37.27
CA ALA A 119 -7.64 7.74 -37.41
C ALA A 119 -7.32 9.08 -36.73
N THR A 120 -6.73 9.03 -35.52
CA THR A 120 -6.32 10.23 -34.78
C THR A 120 -5.23 11.01 -35.53
N SER A 121 -4.19 10.33 -36.04
CA SER A 121 -3.14 11.01 -36.82
C SER A 121 -3.71 11.66 -38.06
N ARG A 122 -4.50 10.91 -38.81
CA ARG A 122 -5.07 11.36 -40.09
C ARG A 122 -6.00 12.57 -39.95
N ILE A 123 -6.86 12.60 -38.93
CA ILE A 123 -7.74 13.77 -38.75
C ILE A 123 -6.96 15.00 -38.32
N ILE A 124 -5.92 14.84 -37.50
CA ILE A 124 -5.06 15.95 -37.09
C ILE A 124 -4.31 16.51 -38.28
N ASP A 125 -3.70 15.64 -39.13
CA ASP A 125 -2.98 16.06 -40.34
C ASP A 125 -3.96 16.80 -41.28
N TRP A 126 -5.16 16.28 -41.49
CA TRP A 126 -6.19 16.93 -42.29
C TRP A 126 -6.60 18.31 -41.76
N LEU A 127 -6.76 18.46 -40.44
CA LEU A 127 -7.11 19.74 -39.79
C LEU A 127 -5.98 20.77 -39.98
N GLU A 128 -4.71 20.35 -39.89
CA GLU A 128 -3.55 21.23 -40.14
C GLU A 128 -3.47 21.65 -41.61
N GLU A 129 -3.60 20.72 -42.54
CA GLU A 129 -3.53 20.99 -43.99
C GLU A 129 -4.63 21.95 -44.45
N ASN A 130 -5.82 21.89 -43.83
CA ASN A 130 -6.96 22.75 -44.16
C ASN A 130 -7.03 24.03 -43.31
N GLY A 131 -6.08 24.28 -42.43
CA GLY A 131 -6.03 25.48 -41.58
C GLY A 131 -7.11 25.54 -40.49
N HIS A 132 -7.71 24.42 -40.14
CA HIS A 132 -8.76 24.32 -39.10
C HIS A 132 -8.21 23.99 -37.71
N GLY A 133 -6.95 23.61 -37.59
CA GLY A 133 -6.34 23.25 -36.33
C GLY A 133 -4.84 23.15 -36.40
N ARG A 134 -4.23 22.76 -35.30
CA ARG A 134 -2.81 22.42 -35.24
C ARG A 134 -2.63 21.25 -34.27
N ARG A 135 -1.61 20.41 -34.49
CA ARG A 135 -1.21 19.36 -33.58
C ARG A 135 -0.75 19.98 -32.26
N ASP A 136 -1.33 19.51 -31.18
CA ASP A 136 -0.96 19.93 -29.82
C ASP A 136 -0.74 18.68 -28.97
N ILE A 137 0.41 18.61 -28.31
CA ILE A 137 0.73 17.51 -27.39
C ILE A 137 0.43 18.00 -25.99
N ARG A 138 -0.62 17.46 -25.40
CA ARG A 138 -0.98 17.74 -24.01
C ARG A 138 -0.66 16.54 -23.14
N TYR A 139 0.06 16.80 -22.07
CA TYR A 139 0.20 15.80 -21.01
C TYR A 139 -1.13 15.66 -20.28
N LYS A 140 -1.51 14.43 -19.91
CA LYS A 140 -2.75 14.15 -19.12
C LYS A 140 -2.69 14.71 -17.70
N LEU A 141 -1.67 15.45 -17.34
CA LEU A 141 -1.51 16.11 -16.07
C LEU A 141 -2.23 17.45 -16.12
N ARG A 142 -3.15 17.66 -15.18
CA ARG A 142 -3.71 19.00 -14.91
C ARG A 142 -2.67 19.81 -14.15
N ASP A 143 -2.74 21.13 -14.29
CA ASP A 143 -1.98 22.03 -13.43
C ASP A 143 -2.29 21.71 -11.96
N TRP A 144 -1.23 21.57 -11.19
CA TRP A 144 -1.37 21.31 -9.77
C TRP A 144 -1.54 22.63 -9.03
N LEU A 145 -2.77 22.90 -8.57
CA LEU A 145 -3.09 24.11 -7.84
C LEU A 145 -2.75 23.93 -6.36
N PHE A 146 -1.80 24.75 -5.89
CA PHE A 146 -1.38 24.79 -4.49
C PHE A 146 -2.23 25.76 -3.65
N SER A 147 -3.43 26.08 -4.07
CA SER A 147 -4.37 26.94 -3.36
C SER A 147 -5.75 26.32 -3.24
N ARG A 148 -6.46 26.64 -2.17
CA ARG A 148 -7.81 26.16 -1.89
C ARG A 148 -8.68 27.32 -1.42
N GLN A 149 -9.93 27.31 -1.83
CA GLN A 149 -10.97 28.22 -1.40
C GLN A 149 -11.65 27.66 -0.15
N ARG A 150 -10.86 27.50 0.92
CA ARG A 150 -11.30 26.94 2.21
C ARG A 150 -10.80 27.80 3.35
N TYR A 151 -11.47 27.73 4.50
CA TYR A 151 -10.98 28.34 5.73
C TYR A 151 -9.91 27.47 6.41
N TRP A 152 -10.19 26.16 6.53
CA TRP A 152 -9.27 25.22 7.18
C TRP A 152 -8.09 24.87 6.26
N GLY A 153 -6.94 25.37 6.63
CA GLY A 153 -5.66 25.24 5.94
C GLY A 153 -4.75 26.40 6.35
N GLU A 154 -3.46 26.25 6.10
CA GLU A 154 -2.49 27.31 6.37
C GLU A 154 -2.76 28.48 5.43
N PRO A 155 -2.92 29.73 5.95
CA PRO A 155 -3.03 30.91 5.11
C PRO A 155 -1.70 31.19 4.42
N PHE A 156 -1.76 31.73 3.20
CA PHE A 156 -0.55 32.18 2.52
C PHE A 156 -0.02 33.47 3.16
N PRO A 157 1.25 33.54 3.56
CA PRO A 157 1.86 34.77 4.07
C PRO A 157 2.20 35.74 2.92
N ILE A 158 1.18 36.12 2.16
CA ILE A 158 1.28 36.92 0.93
C ILE A 158 0.30 38.09 1.02
N ILE A 159 0.77 39.23 0.56
CA ILE A 159 -0.07 40.43 0.30
C ILE A 159 -0.07 40.76 -1.19
N TRP A 160 -1.15 41.34 -1.64
CA TRP A 160 -1.34 41.88 -2.98
C TRP A 160 -1.32 43.39 -2.94
N ARG A 161 -0.30 43.99 -3.57
CA ARG A 161 -0.15 45.43 -3.72
C ARG A 161 -0.15 45.80 -5.20
N ASP A 162 -1.08 46.61 -5.62
CA ASP A 162 -1.20 47.06 -7.03
C ASP A 162 -1.21 45.87 -8.04
N GLY A 163 -1.86 44.76 -7.64
CA GLY A 163 -1.96 43.53 -8.44
C GLY A 163 -0.69 42.65 -8.45
N LYS A 164 0.35 42.98 -7.69
CA LYS A 164 1.56 42.20 -7.49
C LYS A 164 1.56 41.56 -6.10
N HIS A 165 2.01 40.33 -6.03
CA HIS A 165 2.16 39.63 -4.74
C HIS A 165 3.53 39.95 -4.11
N GLU A 166 3.53 40.09 -2.79
CA GLU A 166 4.70 40.30 -1.94
C GLU A 166 4.60 39.35 -0.75
N ALA A 167 5.74 38.86 -0.23
CA ALA A 167 5.76 38.09 1.02
C ALA A 167 5.50 39.03 2.22
N LEU A 168 4.82 38.52 3.25
CA LEU A 168 4.77 39.19 4.55
C LEU A 168 6.17 39.25 5.18
N PRO A 169 6.50 40.29 5.92
CA PRO A 169 7.72 40.33 6.71
C PRO A 169 7.78 39.20 7.75
N ASP A 170 8.95 38.66 8.01
CA ASP A 170 9.14 37.59 9.01
C ASP A 170 8.64 37.98 10.41
N SER A 171 8.67 39.27 10.75
CA SER A 171 8.18 39.78 12.01
C SER A 171 6.66 39.69 12.20
N GLU A 172 5.91 39.42 11.12
CA GLU A 172 4.46 39.21 11.12
C GLU A 172 4.05 37.74 11.06
N LEU A 173 5.01 36.85 11.18
CA LEU A 173 4.79 35.41 11.23
C LEU A 173 4.80 34.88 12.68
N PRO A 174 4.01 33.88 13.02
CA PRO A 174 3.08 33.14 12.14
C PRO A 174 1.84 33.93 11.77
N LEU A 175 1.37 33.76 10.53
CA LEU A 175 0.10 34.36 10.08
C LEU A 175 -1.06 33.46 10.53
N GLU A 176 -1.87 33.94 11.44
CA GLU A 176 -3.04 33.23 11.94
C GLU A 176 -4.32 33.61 11.15
N PRO A 177 -5.18 32.61 10.83
CA PRO A 177 -6.47 32.91 10.22
C PRO A 177 -7.40 33.65 11.21
N PRO A 178 -8.20 34.64 10.75
CA PRO A 178 -9.12 35.36 11.61
C PRO A 178 -10.31 34.48 12.00
N ALA A 179 -10.90 34.72 13.17
CA ALA A 179 -12.17 34.08 13.53
C ALA A 179 -13.29 34.51 12.56
N LEU A 180 -14.10 33.56 12.11
CA LEU A 180 -15.29 33.81 11.29
C LEU A 180 -16.54 33.32 12.01
N GLU A 181 -17.65 34.02 11.82
CA GLU A 181 -18.96 33.57 12.30
C GLU A 181 -19.50 32.39 11.51
N ASP A 182 -19.08 32.25 10.25
CA ASP A 182 -19.58 31.25 9.32
C ASP A 182 -18.48 30.86 8.32
N PHE A 183 -18.25 29.56 8.18
CA PHE A 183 -17.24 28.95 7.31
C PHE A 183 -17.80 28.45 5.96
N LYS A 184 -19.08 28.71 5.66
CA LYS A 184 -19.71 28.30 4.42
C LYS A 184 -19.10 29.00 3.21
N PRO A 185 -19.13 28.37 2.02
CA PRO A 185 -18.76 29.03 0.77
C PRO A 185 -19.52 30.35 0.58
N THR A 186 -18.87 31.31 -0.05
CA THR A 186 -19.48 32.64 -0.29
C THR A 186 -20.57 32.64 -1.37
N GLY A 187 -20.65 31.58 -2.18
CA GLY A 187 -21.55 31.53 -3.36
C GLY A 187 -21.04 32.33 -4.56
N THR A 188 -19.96 33.09 -4.41
CA THR A 188 -19.37 33.95 -5.46
C THR A 188 -18.07 33.36 -6.05
N GLY A 189 -17.61 32.19 -5.55
CA GLY A 189 -16.30 31.63 -5.85
C GLY A 189 -15.16 32.18 -4.99
N GLU A 190 -15.41 33.20 -4.21
CA GLU A 190 -14.45 33.76 -3.25
C GLU A 190 -14.25 32.79 -2.06
N PRO A 191 -13.04 32.69 -1.50
CA PRO A 191 -12.80 31.89 -0.31
C PRO A 191 -13.57 32.38 0.91
N PRO A 192 -13.84 31.52 1.92
CA PRO A 192 -14.46 31.94 3.18
C PRO A 192 -13.70 33.07 3.89
N LEU A 193 -12.38 33.13 3.80
CA LEU A 193 -11.56 34.22 4.34
C LEU A 193 -11.91 35.58 3.73
N ALA A 194 -12.49 35.64 2.53
CA ALA A 194 -12.95 36.87 1.91
C ALA A 194 -14.07 37.57 2.71
N LYS A 195 -14.69 36.88 3.69
CA LYS A 195 -15.67 37.49 4.62
C LYS A 195 -15.01 38.33 5.70
N ALA A 196 -13.73 38.10 6.03
CA ALA A 196 -12.98 38.82 7.06
C ALA A 196 -12.41 40.14 6.54
N LYS A 197 -13.26 41.12 6.22
CA LYS A 197 -12.88 42.36 5.54
C LYS A 197 -11.77 43.13 6.23
N ASP A 198 -11.80 43.19 7.57
CA ASP A 198 -10.79 43.91 8.36
C ASP A 198 -9.44 43.16 8.31
N TRP A 199 -9.44 41.85 8.34
CA TRP A 199 -8.24 41.05 8.23
C TRP A 199 -7.62 41.10 6.82
N ILE A 200 -8.46 41.12 5.78
CA ILE A 200 -8.00 41.22 4.38
C ILE A 200 -7.27 42.55 4.15
N ARG A 201 -7.74 43.62 4.72
CA ARG A 201 -7.14 44.96 4.54
C ARG A 201 -5.80 45.02 5.26
N TYR A 202 -4.71 44.87 4.52
CA TYR A 202 -3.35 44.97 5.06
C TYR A 202 -2.92 46.43 5.23
N SER A 203 -3.14 47.25 4.19
CA SER A 203 -2.88 48.69 4.19
C SER A 203 -3.86 49.42 3.26
N GLU A 204 -3.64 50.70 3.02
CA GLU A 204 -4.51 51.48 2.13
C GLU A 204 -4.53 50.93 0.69
N ASN A 205 -3.39 50.42 0.22
CA ASN A 205 -3.20 49.92 -1.16
C ASN A 205 -2.80 48.41 -1.22
N ALA A 206 -2.95 47.67 -0.13
CA ALA A 206 -2.60 46.27 -0.11
C ALA A 206 -3.64 45.42 0.63
N THR A 207 -3.85 44.19 0.13
CA THR A 207 -4.75 43.20 0.71
C THR A 207 -4.02 41.88 0.94
N ARG A 208 -4.41 41.11 1.98
CA ARG A 208 -3.91 39.77 2.20
C ARG A 208 -4.51 38.78 1.20
N GLU A 209 -3.76 37.73 0.89
CA GLU A 209 -4.27 36.57 0.15
C GLU A 209 -5.38 35.90 0.96
N THR A 210 -6.46 35.53 0.30
CA THR A 210 -7.64 34.91 0.93
C THR A 210 -7.78 33.43 0.71
N ASN A 211 -7.00 32.86 -0.22
CA ASN A 211 -6.89 31.41 -0.37
C ASN A 211 -6.03 30.82 0.75
N THR A 212 -6.22 29.53 1.02
CA THR A 212 -5.37 28.78 1.93
C THR A 212 -4.54 27.74 1.16
N MET A 213 -3.46 27.29 1.76
CA MET A 213 -2.74 26.12 1.27
C MET A 213 -3.64 24.88 1.38
N PRO A 214 -3.39 23.82 0.58
CA PRO A 214 -4.07 22.56 0.77
C PRO A 214 -3.81 22.00 2.18
N GLN A 215 -4.76 21.28 2.74
CA GLN A 215 -4.63 20.66 4.07
C GLN A 215 -3.40 19.74 4.22
N TRP A 216 -2.85 19.27 3.11
CA TRP A 216 -1.62 18.45 3.08
C TRP A 216 -0.34 19.29 3.22
N ALA A 217 -0.41 20.61 3.08
CA ALA A 217 0.77 21.46 3.16
C ALA A 217 1.42 21.44 4.55
N GLY A 218 0.60 21.42 5.62
CA GLY A 218 1.10 21.29 6.98
C GLY A 218 1.63 19.90 7.31
N SER A 219 0.96 18.85 6.83
CA SER A 219 1.34 17.47 7.12
C SER A 219 2.44 16.91 6.20
N CYS A 220 2.77 17.57 5.10
CA CYS A 220 3.68 17.02 4.10
C CYS A 220 5.17 17.05 4.50
N TRP A 221 5.53 17.75 5.56
CA TRP A 221 6.92 17.87 6.05
C TRP A 221 7.10 17.37 7.49
N TYR A 222 6.10 16.71 8.08
CA TYR A 222 6.13 16.26 9.47
C TYR A 222 7.31 15.36 9.79
N TYR A 223 7.75 14.50 8.86
CA TYR A 223 8.86 13.59 9.02
C TYR A 223 10.20 14.32 9.22
N LEU A 224 10.34 15.53 8.66
CA LEU A 224 11.49 16.41 8.93
C LEU A 224 11.39 16.99 10.34
N ARG A 225 10.20 17.43 10.75
CA ARG A 225 9.98 17.95 12.11
C ARG A 225 10.24 16.91 13.18
N PHE A 226 9.97 15.64 12.91
CA PHE A 226 10.28 14.54 13.84
C PHE A 226 11.78 14.37 14.11
N CYS A 227 12.64 14.79 13.19
CA CYS A 227 14.08 14.75 13.39
C CYS A 227 14.56 15.77 14.44
N ASP A 228 13.80 16.87 14.65
CA ASP A 228 14.16 17.96 15.55
C ASP A 228 12.90 18.67 16.11
N PRO A 229 12.10 17.98 16.95
CA PRO A 229 10.75 18.44 17.31
C PRO A 229 10.74 19.68 18.23
N GLN A 230 11.83 19.96 18.92
CA GLN A 230 11.91 21.08 19.88
C GLN A 230 12.61 22.33 19.31
N ASN A 231 12.98 22.31 18.04
CA ASN A 231 13.62 23.44 17.40
C ASN A 231 12.62 24.57 17.15
N ASP A 232 12.79 25.72 17.81
CA ASP A 232 11.93 26.89 17.68
C ASP A 232 12.42 27.90 16.63
N GLN A 233 13.61 27.69 16.06
CA GLN A 233 14.22 28.60 15.08
C GLN A 233 14.05 28.13 13.64
N ARG A 234 13.95 26.79 13.44
CA ARG A 234 13.85 26.17 12.12
C ARG A 234 12.92 24.96 12.16
N PHE A 235 12.34 24.58 11.01
CA PHE A 235 11.54 23.35 10.91
C PHE A 235 12.36 22.08 11.19
N VAL A 236 13.68 22.10 10.93
CA VAL A 236 14.67 21.10 11.32
C VAL A 236 16.07 21.72 11.33
N GLY A 237 16.91 21.39 12.32
CA GLY A 237 18.31 21.78 12.36
C GLY A 237 19.15 20.98 11.37
N GLU A 238 20.25 21.55 10.90
CA GLU A 238 21.13 20.92 9.90
C GLU A 238 21.74 19.59 10.38
N LYS A 239 22.18 19.53 11.65
CA LYS A 239 22.77 18.31 12.23
C LYS A 239 21.76 17.17 12.38
N PRO A 240 20.58 17.36 12.99
CA PRO A 240 19.54 16.32 13.05
C PRO A 240 19.09 15.88 11.66
N GLU A 241 18.94 16.81 10.71
CA GLU A 241 18.56 16.48 9.35
C GLU A 241 19.59 15.57 8.68
N ARG A 242 20.86 15.94 8.70
CA ARG A 242 21.95 15.12 8.12
C ARG A 242 22.10 13.77 8.81
N TYR A 243 21.88 13.71 10.13
CA TYR A 243 21.95 12.46 10.88
C TYR A 243 20.85 11.47 10.47
N TRP A 244 19.61 11.94 10.31
CA TRP A 244 18.46 11.08 10.01
C TRP A 244 18.20 10.88 8.52
N MET A 245 18.48 11.89 7.70
CA MET A 245 18.10 11.94 6.29
C MET A 245 19.31 11.85 5.34
N GLY A 246 20.53 12.17 5.81
CA GLY A 246 21.71 12.28 4.95
C GLY A 246 22.15 10.97 4.32
N GLU A 247 22.86 11.08 3.21
CA GLU A 247 23.63 9.99 2.61
C GLU A 247 24.77 9.61 3.54
N ASN A 248 25.03 8.34 3.76
CA ASN A 248 26.12 7.85 4.64
C ASN A 248 26.00 8.23 6.13
N ASN A 249 24.94 7.78 6.77
CA ASN A 249 24.72 7.92 8.22
C ASN A 249 25.82 7.30 9.11
N ASP A 250 26.75 6.52 8.57
CA ASP A 250 27.76 5.82 9.36
C ASP A 250 28.81 6.77 9.92
N GLU A 251 29.19 7.85 9.23
CA GLU A 251 30.12 8.86 9.76
C GLU A 251 29.47 9.73 10.86
N ALA A 252 28.19 10.06 10.73
CA ALA A 252 27.45 10.82 11.74
C ALA A 252 27.21 10.02 13.03
N ARG A 253 27.14 8.69 12.94
CA ARG A 253 27.07 7.79 14.11
C ARG A 253 28.39 7.66 14.83
N MET A 254 29.52 7.72 14.13
CA MET A 254 30.86 7.59 14.73
C MET A 254 31.29 8.84 15.53
N THR A 255 30.80 10.04 15.17
CA THR A 255 31.17 11.28 15.87
C THR A 255 30.44 11.50 17.20
N ASN A 256 29.36 10.76 17.49
CA ASN A 256 28.67 10.83 18.78
C ASN A 256 29.27 9.90 19.85
N ASP A 257 30.16 8.98 19.47
CA ASP A 257 30.81 8.03 20.40
C ASP A 257 32.02 8.64 21.14
N GLU A 258 32.50 9.83 20.77
CA GLU A 258 33.64 10.49 21.44
C GLU A 258 33.31 11.13 22.81
N GLY A 259 32.02 11.09 23.22
CA GLY A 259 31.57 11.63 24.51
C GLY A 259 31.28 10.61 25.60
N MET A 260 31.34 9.32 25.35
CA MET A 260 31.10 8.28 26.35
C MET A 260 32.36 7.47 26.62
N THR A 261 32.98 7.72 27.79
CA THR A 261 34.07 6.90 28.34
C THR A 261 33.63 5.44 28.44
N LYS A 262 34.34 4.57 27.72
CA LYS A 262 34.17 3.12 27.80
C LYS A 262 34.35 2.61 29.22
N PRO A 263 33.46 1.77 29.77
CA PRO A 263 33.84 0.88 30.83
C PRO A 263 34.60 -0.30 30.20
N GLU A 264 35.82 -0.50 30.64
CA GLU A 264 36.59 -1.70 30.35
C GLU A 264 35.87 -2.92 30.94
N SER A 265 35.28 -3.74 30.08
CA SER A 265 34.99 -5.13 30.41
C SER A 265 35.19 -6.01 29.17
N SER A 266 36.20 -6.87 29.33
CA SER A 266 36.55 -7.96 28.45
C SER A 266 35.36 -8.91 28.24
N GLY A 267 34.80 -8.90 27.04
CA GLY A 267 33.79 -9.85 26.60
C GLY A 267 33.50 -9.63 25.12
N THR A 268 34.06 -10.47 24.29
CA THR A 268 33.86 -10.49 22.85
C THR A 268 32.38 -10.71 22.52
N SER A 269 31.64 -9.62 22.30
CA SER A 269 30.41 -9.63 21.57
C SER A 269 30.56 -8.67 20.39
N SER A 270 31.02 -9.22 19.28
CA SER A 270 31.05 -8.50 18.02
C SER A 270 29.63 -8.41 17.48
N PHE A 271 28.86 -7.45 17.95
CA PHE A 271 27.74 -6.91 17.20
C PHE A 271 28.34 -6.05 16.06
N ALA A 272 29.02 -6.71 15.14
CA ALA A 272 29.24 -6.15 13.84
C ALA A 272 27.88 -6.22 13.12
N ILE A 273 27.14 -5.11 13.10
CA ILE A 273 26.15 -4.87 12.05
C ILE A 273 26.94 -5.14 10.78
N ARG A 274 26.65 -6.27 10.13
CA ARG A 274 27.25 -6.61 8.85
C ARG A 274 26.93 -5.43 7.95
N HIS A 275 27.96 -4.72 7.52
CA HIS A 275 27.86 -3.79 6.41
C HIS A 275 27.20 -4.57 5.28
N SER A 276 25.91 -4.32 5.07
CA SER A 276 25.28 -4.78 3.86
C SER A 276 26.03 -4.08 2.73
N SER A 277 26.54 -4.85 1.79
CA SER A 277 27.12 -4.37 0.54
C SER A 277 26.05 -3.76 -0.36
N PHE A 278 25.20 -2.91 0.20
CA PHE A 278 24.27 -2.11 -0.57
C PHE A 278 25.03 -0.89 -1.10
N PRO A 279 24.79 -0.49 -2.35
CA PRO A 279 25.32 0.76 -2.89
C PRO A 279 24.92 1.91 -1.96
N ALA A 280 25.72 2.97 -1.92
CA ALA A 280 25.51 4.14 -1.09
C ALA A 280 24.02 4.50 -1.02
N LYS A 281 23.46 4.51 0.21
CA LYS A 281 22.03 4.79 0.40
C LYS A 281 21.73 6.20 -0.09
N PRO A 282 20.70 6.39 -0.91
CA PRO A 282 20.42 7.70 -1.52
C PRO A 282 19.93 8.78 -0.56
N GLY A 283 19.93 8.54 0.74
CA GLY A 283 19.38 9.45 1.76
C GLY A 283 17.85 9.49 1.77
N GLY A 284 17.26 10.21 2.73
CA GLY A 284 15.82 10.24 2.99
C GLY A 284 15.36 9.21 4.03
N VAL A 285 14.05 9.18 4.31
CA VAL A 285 13.44 8.20 5.22
C VAL A 285 13.61 6.79 4.65
N ASP A 286 14.16 5.87 5.42
CA ASP A 286 14.51 4.51 4.97
C ASP A 286 13.30 3.72 4.46
N LEU A 287 12.18 3.79 5.19
CA LEU A 287 10.94 3.07 4.85
C LEU A 287 9.72 3.94 5.18
N TYR A 288 8.87 4.14 4.20
CA TYR A 288 7.62 4.87 4.32
C TYR A 288 6.45 4.00 3.88
N ILE A 289 5.51 3.75 4.80
CA ILE A 289 4.35 2.87 4.56
C ILE A 289 3.09 3.70 4.63
N GLY A 290 2.24 3.60 3.61
CA GLY A 290 0.98 4.34 3.57
C GLY A 290 0.04 3.86 2.46
N GLY A 291 -1.26 4.18 2.57
CA GLY A 291 -2.27 3.80 1.59
C GLY A 291 -2.02 4.40 0.21
N VAL A 292 -2.33 3.64 -0.83
CA VAL A 292 -2.16 4.06 -2.24
C VAL A 292 -2.99 5.31 -2.58
N GLU A 293 -4.07 5.57 -1.86
CA GLU A 293 -4.91 6.77 -1.99
C GLU A 293 -4.14 8.08 -1.75
N HIS A 294 -3.03 7.99 -0.99
CA HIS A 294 -2.17 9.13 -0.72
C HIS A 294 -1.17 9.44 -1.84
N ALA A 295 -1.10 8.64 -2.91
CA ALA A 295 -0.18 8.85 -4.02
C ALA A 295 -0.35 10.23 -4.69
N VAL A 296 -1.61 10.66 -4.88
CA VAL A 296 -1.96 11.98 -5.45
C VAL A 296 -2.35 13.03 -4.39
N LEU A 297 -2.26 12.67 -3.12
CA LEU A 297 -2.55 13.53 -1.96
C LEU A 297 -1.24 13.79 -1.20
N HIS A 298 -1.13 13.31 0.03
CA HIS A 298 0.01 13.54 0.91
C HIS A 298 1.39 13.28 0.24
N LEU A 299 1.56 12.16 -0.46
CA LEU A 299 2.86 11.79 -1.04
C LEU A 299 3.33 12.75 -2.13
N LEU A 300 2.41 13.24 -2.97
CA LEU A 300 2.73 14.24 -3.99
C LEU A 300 3.19 15.56 -3.33
N TYR A 301 2.48 16.02 -2.29
CA TYR A 301 2.85 17.24 -1.56
C TYR A 301 4.16 17.06 -0.81
N ALA A 302 4.35 15.93 -0.14
CA ALA A 302 5.59 15.63 0.60
C ALA A 302 6.82 15.67 -0.32
N ARG A 303 6.73 15.02 -1.48
CA ARG A 303 7.82 15.01 -2.45
C ARG A 303 8.08 16.39 -3.07
N PHE A 304 7.02 17.11 -3.43
CA PHE A 304 7.17 18.46 -3.99
C PHE A 304 7.79 19.42 -2.97
N TRP A 305 7.29 19.42 -1.74
CA TRP A 305 7.80 20.26 -0.65
C TRP A 305 9.25 19.96 -0.34
N HIS A 306 9.60 18.68 -0.27
CA HIS A 306 10.97 18.23 -0.05
C HIS A 306 11.92 18.74 -1.16
N LYS A 307 11.54 18.61 -2.41
CA LYS A 307 12.34 19.10 -3.54
C LYS A 307 12.52 20.62 -3.50
N VAL A 308 11.49 21.38 -3.19
CA VAL A 308 11.60 22.84 -3.02
C VAL A 308 12.57 23.19 -1.91
N LEU A 309 12.47 22.52 -0.75
CA LEU A 309 13.39 22.75 0.38
C LEU A 309 14.82 22.35 0.04
N PHE A 310 15.02 21.29 -0.72
CA PHE A 310 16.32 20.89 -1.25
C PHE A 310 16.89 21.93 -2.22
N ASP A 311 16.11 22.40 -3.19
CA ASP A 311 16.53 23.41 -4.15
C ASP A 311 16.89 24.76 -3.48
N LEU A 312 16.25 25.06 -2.35
CA LEU A 312 16.56 26.22 -1.50
C LEU A 312 17.76 25.99 -0.56
N GLY A 313 18.36 24.80 -0.54
CA GLY A 313 19.53 24.45 0.27
C GLY A 313 19.22 24.19 1.74
N HIS A 314 17.97 23.89 2.10
CA HIS A 314 17.55 23.59 3.47
C HIS A 314 17.66 22.10 3.83
N LEU A 315 17.75 21.21 2.85
CA LEU A 315 17.84 19.76 3.01
C LEU A 315 19.07 19.21 2.30
N SER A 316 19.57 18.08 2.79
CA SER A 316 20.76 17.41 2.24
C SER A 316 20.44 16.41 1.12
N THR A 317 19.16 16.01 0.97
CA THR A 317 18.75 14.95 0.04
C THR A 317 17.65 15.42 -0.93
N PRO A 318 17.68 14.99 -2.21
CA PRO A 318 16.72 15.43 -3.21
C PRO A 318 15.39 14.68 -3.16
N GLU A 319 15.31 13.53 -2.46
CA GLU A 319 14.09 12.71 -2.35
C GLU A 319 13.75 12.44 -0.87
N PRO A 320 12.45 12.48 -0.50
CA PRO A 320 12.04 12.32 0.89
C PRO A 320 12.13 10.88 1.39
N PHE A 321 11.91 9.89 0.54
CA PHE A 321 11.76 8.49 0.91
C PHE A 321 12.62 7.59 0.04
N GLN A 322 13.37 6.65 0.65
CA GLN A 322 14.18 5.65 -0.07
C GLN A 322 13.28 4.51 -0.57
N ARG A 323 12.40 4.03 0.29
CA ARG A 323 11.47 2.94 -0.03
C ARG A 323 10.06 3.32 0.39
N LEU A 324 9.17 3.34 -0.60
CA LEU A 324 7.73 3.54 -0.40
C LEU A 324 7.01 2.20 -0.57
N VAL A 325 6.21 1.83 0.42
CA VAL A 325 5.39 0.63 0.39
C VAL A 325 3.93 1.02 0.58
N ASN A 326 3.09 0.70 -0.39
CA ASN A 326 1.66 0.94 -0.30
C ASN A 326 0.95 -0.36 0.10
N GLN A 327 0.28 -0.35 1.26
CA GLN A 327 -0.58 -1.46 1.63
C GLN A 327 -1.86 -1.46 0.79
N GLY A 328 -2.33 -2.70 0.50
CA GLY A 328 -3.59 -2.90 -0.20
C GLY A 328 -4.79 -2.48 0.64
N MET A 329 -5.84 -2.03 -0.03
CA MET A 329 -7.08 -1.65 0.64
C MET A 329 -7.77 -2.88 1.24
N ILE A 330 -8.23 -2.77 2.49
CA ILE A 330 -9.08 -3.76 3.12
C ILE A 330 -10.53 -3.44 2.72
N LEU A 331 -11.18 -4.42 2.11
CA LEU A 331 -12.56 -4.34 1.66
C LEU A 331 -13.51 -4.90 2.72
N GLY A 332 -14.79 -4.55 2.64
CA GLY A 332 -15.82 -5.22 3.43
C GLY A 332 -15.91 -6.72 3.11
N GLU A 333 -16.60 -7.50 3.94
CA GLU A 333 -16.82 -8.94 3.68
C GLU A 333 -17.51 -9.21 2.34
N ASP A 334 -18.25 -8.22 1.83
CA ASP A 334 -18.90 -8.24 0.52
C ASP A 334 -17.96 -7.96 -0.67
N GLY A 335 -16.66 -7.78 -0.40
CA GLY A 335 -15.64 -7.48 -1.42
C GLY A 335 -15.67 -6.06 -1.98
N ARG A 336 -16.50 -5.17 -1.43
CA ARG A 336 -16.57 -3.75 -1.83
C ARG A 336 -15.78 -2.86 -0.88
N LYS A 337 -15.38 -1.69 -1.36
CA LYS A 337 -14.78 -0.66 -0.49
C LYS A 337 -15.70 -0.35 0.67
N MET A 338 -15.16 -0.34 1.90
CA MET A 338 -15.91 -0.01 3.09
C MET A 338 -16.48 1.41 3.02
N SER A 339 -17.76 1.55 3.30
CA SER A 339 -18.47 2.83 3.29
C SER A 339 -19.65 2.81 4.24
N LYS A 340 -19.87 3.90 4.95
CA LYS A 340 -21.09 4.09 5.77
C LYS A 340 -22.38 3.93 4.97
N ARG A 341 -22.33 4.30 3.67
CA ARG A 341 -23.47 4.14 2.73
C ARG A 341 -23.89 2.69 2.54
N TRP A 342 -22.93 1.77 2.54
CA TRP A 342 -23.17 0.35 2.32
C TRP A 342 -23.38 -0.44 3.60
N GLY A 343 -23.11 0.17 4.77
CA GLY A 343 -23.18 -0.52 6.07
C GLY A 343 -22.19 -1.67 6.22
N ASN A 344 -21.11 -1.68 5.44
CA ASN A 344 -20.10 -2.74 5.40
C ASN A 344 -18.78 -2.33 6.10
N VAL A 345 -18.83 -1.27 6.90
CA VAL A 345 -17.67 -0.81 7.68
C VAL A 345 -17.47 -1.74 8.87
N ILE A 346 -16.23 -2.17 9.08
CA ILE A 346 -15.80 -2.91 10.26
C ILE A 346 -15.11 -1.91 11.18
N ASP A 347 -15.64 -1.79 12.41
CA ASP A 347 -14.99 -0.97 13.43
C ASP A 347 -13.89 -1.81 14.12
N PRO A 348 -12.63 -1.36 14.13
CA PRO A 348 -11.57 -2.04 14.86
C PRO A 348 -11.86 -2.25 16.34
N ILE A 349 -12.57 -1.31 16.99
CA ILE A 349 -12.89 -1.39 18.40
C ILE A 349 -13.79 -2.58 18.69
N ASP A 350 -14.83 -2.81 17.89
CA ASP A 350 -15.74 -3.95 18.04
C ASP A 350 -14.98 -5.29 17.95
N VAL A 351 -14.00 -5.37 17.04
CA VAL A 351 -13.17 -6.57 16.90
C VAL A 351 -12.24 -6.77 18.09
N ILE A 352 -11.63 -5.68 18.57
CA ILE A 352 -10.72 -5.70 19.72
C ILE A 352 -11.47 -6.08 21.01
N GLU A 353 -12.68 -5.59 21.20
CA GLU A 353 -13.51 -5.94 22.37
C GLU A 353 -13.86 -7.44 22.42
N ILE A 354 -14.05 -8.06 21.25
CA ILE A 354 -14.43 -9.49 21.17
C ILE A 354 -13.21 -10.41 21.21
N TYR A 355 -12.15 -10.09 20.47
CA TYR A 355 -11.03 -11.01 20.22
C TYR A 355 -9.70 -10.56 20.84
N GLY A 356 -9.61 -9.31 21.29
CA GLY A 356 -8.39 -8.69 21.80
C GLY A 356 -7.52 -8.05 20.70
N ALA A 357 -6.69 -7.10 21.11
CA ALA A 357 -5.82 -6.33 20.22
C ALA A 357 -4.80 -7.21 19.48
N ASP A 358 -4.25 -8.23 20.14
CA ASP A 358 -3.27 -9.12 19.52
C ASP A 358 -3.88 -9.96 18.39
N ALA A 359 -5.13 -10.42 18.55
CA ALA A 359 -5.82 -11.15 17.49
C ALA A 359 -6.13 -10.26 16.29
N PHE A 360 -6.54 -9.02 16.55
CA PHE A 360 -6.77 -8.01 15.51
C PHE A 360 -5.47 -7.73 14.73
N ARG A 361 -4.38 -7.39 15.43
CA ARG A 361 -3.06 -7.11 14.82
C ARG A 361 -2.55 -8.28 13.98
N CYS A 362 -2.54 -9.48 14.57
CA CYS A 362 -2.12 -10.68 13.86
C CYS A 362 -2.97 -10.96 12.62
N TYR A 363 -4.29 -10.73 12.70
CA TYR A 363 -5.17 -10.97 11.57
C TYR A 363 -4.90 -10.00 10.42
N GLU A 364 -4.75 -8.71 10.66
CA GLU A 364 -4.42 -7.73 9.62
C GLU A 364 -3.13 -8.09 8.87
N MET A 365 -2.13 -8.59 9.59
CA MET A 365 -0.86 -9.02 9.01
C MET A 365 -0.95 -10.40 8.33
N PHE A 366 -1.89 -11.26 8.78
CA PHE A 366 -2.03 -12.64 8.28
C PHE A 366 -2.90 -12.75 7.03
N MET A 367 -3.86 -11.86 6.82
CA MET A 367 -4.91 -12.00 5.80
C MET A 367 -4.41 -12.04 4.34
N GLY A 368 -3.11 -11.84 4.09
CA GLY A 368 -2.48 -11.96 2.76
C GLY A 368 -1.30 -11.01 2.57
N PRO A 369 -0.70 -10.99 1.38
CA PRO A 369 0.40 -10.08 1.06
C PRO A 369 0.02 -8.63 1.33
N LEU A 370 0.95 -7.83 1.90
CA LEU A 370 0.68 -6.48 2.38
C LEU A 370 0.11 -5.56 1.28
N GLU A 371 0.63 -5.65 0.07
CA GLU A 371 0.28 -4.75 -1.04
C GLU A 371 -1.03 -5.11 -1.78
N GLN A 372 -1.61 -6.28 -1.49
CA GLN A 372 -2.81 -6.73 -2.18
C GLN A 372 -4.09 -6.25 -1.49
N MET A 373 -5.09 -5.88 -2.28
CA MET A 373 -6.45 -5.67 -1.80
C MET A 373 -7.05 -6.99 -1.31
N LYS A 374 -7.72 -6.96 -0.15
CA LYS A 374 -8.23 -8.16 0.54
C LYS A 374 -9.60 -7.88 1.16
N PRO A 375 -10.56 -8.81 1.04
CA PRO A 375 -11.81 -8.71 1.79
C PRO A 375 -11.57 -9.06 3.25
N TRP A 376 -12.22 -8.36 4.15
CA TRP A 376 -12.29 -8.72 5.56
C TRP A 376 -12.98 -10.06 5.75
N SER A 377 -12.62 -10.81 6.80
CA SER A 377 -13.28 -12.05 7.17
C SER A 377 -13.27 -12.25 8.69
N MET A 378 -14.42 -12.20 9.32
CA MET A 378 -14.53 -12.48 10.75
C MET A 378 -14.11 -13.91 11.10
N LYS A 379 -14.34 -14.90 10.20
CA LYS A 379 -13.83 -16.27 10.38
C LYS A 379 -12.31 -16.34 10.40
N GLY A 380 -11.65 -15.43 9.65
CA GLY A 380 -10.19 -15.30 9.65
C GLY A 380 -9.70 -14.78 11.01
N VAL A 381 -10.35 -13.77 11.57
CA VAL A 381 -10.04 -13.24 12.91
C VAL A 381 -10.16 -14.34 13.97
N GLU A 382 -11.27 -15.09 13.95
CA GLU A 382 -11.47 -16.24 14.85
C GLU A 382 -10.38 -17.32 14.68
N GLY A 383 -9.94 -17.57 13.45
CA GLY A 383 -8.85 -18.50 13.15
C GLY A 383 -7.54 -18.09 13.81
N VAL A 384 -7.20 -16.80 13.74
CA VAL A 384 -6.00 -16.23 14.38
C VAL A 384 -6.15 -16.21 15.90
N SER A 385 -7.31 -15.86 16.43
CA SER A 385 -7.59 -15.92 17.87
C SER A 385 -7.37 -17.33 18.41
N ARG A 386 -7.83 -18.37 17.70
CA ARG A 386 -7.54 -19.77 18.05
C ARG A 386 -6.06 -20.13 17.99
N PHE A 387 -5.31 -19.53 17.08
CA PHE A 387 -3.84 -19.69 17.04
C PHE A 387 -3.21 -19.11 18.30
N LEU A 388 -3.53 -17.88 18.69
CA LEU A 388 -3.01 -17.25 19.91
C LEU A 388 -3.43 -18.02 21.17
N ALA A 389 -4.66 -18.53 21.22
CA ALA A 389 -5.09 -19.41 22.29
C ALA A 389 -4.30 -20.74 22.37
N ARG A 390 -3.80 -21.26 21.23
CA ARG A 390 -2.88 -22.41 21.25
C ARG A 390 -1.51 -22.02 21.77
N VAL A 391 -0.99 -20.84 21.43
CA VAL A 391 0.27 -20.33 22.01
C VAL A 391 0.15 -20.22 23.54
N TRP A 392 -0.98 -19.71 24.05
CA TRP A 392 -1.26 -19.67 25.48
C TRP A 392 -1.19 -21.07 26.10
N ARG A 393 -1.95 -22.04 25.54
CA ARG A 393 -2.01 -23.42 26.06
C ARG A 393 -0.72 -24.22 25.80
N LEU A 394 0.20 -23.72 25.01
CA LEU A 394 1.51 -24.32 24.86
C LEU A 394 2.35 -24.16 26.14
N ILE A 395 2.10 -23.07 26.87
CA ILE A 395 2.87 -22.65 28.06
C ILE A 395 2.04 -22.79 29.33
N MET A 396 0.74 -22.59 29.25
CA MET A 396 -0.18 -22.60 30.39
C MET A 396 -1.13 -23.78 30.33
N GLU A 397 -1.52 -24.31 31.50
CA GLU A 397 -2.56 -25.34 31.64
C GLU A 397 -3.58 -24.90 32.67
N GLU A 398 -4.82 -25.37 32.55
CA GLU A 398 -5.87 -25.11 33.51
C GLU A 398 -5.82 -26.19 34.61
N ASN A 399 -5.68 -25.78 35.86
CA ASN A 399 -5.66 -26.69 36.99
C ASN A 399 -7.07 -27.17 37.36
N GLN A 400 -7.18 -28.10 38.34
CA GLN A 400 -8.47 -28.63 38.76
C GLN A 400 -9.42 -27.58 39.40
N ALA A 401 -8.90 -26.43 39.82
CA ALA A 401 -9.67 -25.31 40.33
C ALA A 401 -10.15 -24.34 39.23
N GLY A 402 -9.80 -24.57 37.97
CA GLY A 402 -10.10 -23.69 36.85
C GLY A 402 -9.17 -22.49 36.73
N GLU A 403 -8.01 -22.53 37.37
CA GLU A 403 -7.00 -21.47 37.30
C GLU A 403 -5.93 -21.81 36.28
N TRP A 404 -5.48 -20.80 35.54
CA TRP A 404 -4.35 -20.94 34.60
C TRP A 404 -3.04 -20.94 35.38
N VAL A 405 -2.25 -22.01 35.21
CA VAL A 405 -0.95 -22.19 35.83
C VAL A 405 0.08 -22.56 34.75
N LEU A 406 1.37 -22.34 35.03
CA LEU A 406 2.44 -22.78 34.13
C LEU A 406 2.36 -24.31 33.97
N SER A 407 2.32 -24.76 32.73
CA SER A 407 2.21 -26.17 32.40
C SER A 407 3.43 -26.98 32.89
N SER A 408 3.16 -28.12 33.50
CA SER A 408 4.17 -29.08 33.95
C SER A 408 5.01 -29.66 32.78
N GLU A 409 4.51 -29.56 31.58
CA GLU A 409 5.23 -29.97 30.34
C GLU A 409 6.28 -28.96 29.89
N VAL A 410 6.25 -27.72 30.41
CA VAL A 410 7.30 -26.69 30.16
C VAL A 410 8.49 -26.97 31.07
N GLN A 411 9.61 -27.32 30.48
CA GLN A 411 10.77 -27.82 31.22
C GLN A 411 12.09 -27.21 30.70
N ASP A 412 13.06 -27.12 31.59
CA ASP A 412 14.44 -26.75 31.22
C ASP A 412 15.20 -28.01 30.78
N VAL A 413 14.92 -28.43 29.56
CA VAL A 413 15.51 -29.60 28.93
C VAL A 413 16.01 -29.24 27.53
N ASP A 414 16.91 -30.06 26.98
CA ASP A 414 17.34 -29.89 25.60
C ASP A 414 16.22 -30.30 24.63
N PRO A 415 15.91 -29.48 23.63
CA PRO A 415 14.94 -29.83 22.61
C PRO A 415 15.46 -30.99 21.73
N GLN A 416 14.53 -31.78 21.19
CA GLN A 416 14.88 -32.83 20.24
C GLN A 416 15.51 -32.23 18.98
N LYS A 417 16.35 -33.02 18.26
CA LYS A 417 17.02 -32.53 17.03
C LYS A 417 16.04 -32.00 15.99
N SER A 418 14.87 -32.64 15.82
CA SER A 418 13.81 -32.21 14.91
C SER A 418 13.16 -30.89 15.35
N GLU A 419 12.96 -30.70 16.64
CA GLU A 419 12.42 -29.46 17.23
C GLU A 419 13.40 -28.31 17.06
N LEU A 420 14.69 -28.55 17.39
CA LEU A 420 15.74 -27.57 17.22
C LEU A 420 15.88 -27.12 15.74
N LYS A 421 15.85 -28.07 14.82
CA LYS A 421 15.86 -27.79 13.37
C LYS A 421 14.66 -26.88 13.00
N LEU A 422 13.45 -27.21 13.48
CA LEU A 422 12.25 -26.43 13.17
C LEU A 422 12.30 -25.02 13.78
N VAL A 423 12.85 -24.87 14.99
CA VAL A 423 13.07 -23.54 15.62
C VAL A 423 13.99 -22.69 14.74
N HIS A 424 15.16 -23.22 14.34
CA HIS A 424 16.11 -22.48 13.51
C HIS A 424 15.57 -22.17 12.12
N ALA A 425 14.80 -23.10 11.50
CA ALA A 425 14.08 -22.84 10.25
C ALA A 425 13.04 -21.73 10.40
N THR A 426 12.35 -21.68 11.55
CA THR A 426 11.37 -20.63 11.85
C THR A 426 12.05 -19.30 12.06
N ILE A 427 13.15 -19.23 12.81
CA ILE A 427 13.94 -17.98 12.98
C ILE A 427 14.36 -17.45 11.61
N LYS A 428 14.99 -18.29 10.77
CA LYS A 428 15.43 -17.89 9.41
C LYS A 428 14.27 -17.34 8.58
N LYS A 429 13.17 -18.09 8.53
CA LYS A 429 12.00 -17.72 7.70
C LYS A 429 11.33 -16.44 8.18
N VAL A 430 11.06 -16.32 9.48
CA VAL A 430 10.39 -15.15 10.06
C VAL A 430 11.26 -13.89 9.92
N SER A 431 12.57 -14.00 10.16
CA SER A 431 13.50 -12.87 9.97
C SER A 431 13.48 -12.36 8.52
N SER A 432 13.62 -13.24 7.55
CA SER A 432 13.56 -12.87 6.13
C SER A 432 12.19 -12.29 5.73
N ASP A 433 11.10 -12.85 6.26
CA ASP A 433 9.76 -12.39 5.96
C ASP A 433 9.46 -11.00 6.53
N ILE A 434 9.99 -10.67 7.71
CA ILE A 434 9.86 -9.32 8.29
C ILE A 434 10.62 -8.31 7.44
N GLU A 435 11.84 -8.60 6.99
CA GLU A 435 12.62 -7.72 6.12
C GLU A 435 11.92 -7.42 4.79
N THR A 436 11.20 -8.41 4.25
CA THR A 436 10.43 -8.30 3.00
C THR A 436 8.99 -7.88 3.19
N LEU A 437 8.54 -7.64 4.44
CA LEU A 437 7.15 -7.33 4.82
C LEU A 437 6.15 -8.43 4.44
N SER A 438 6.63 -9.69 4.37
CA SER A 438 5.83 -10.89 4.08
C SER A 438 5.21 -11.46 5.36
N PHE A 439 4.51 -10.63 6.13
CA PHE A 439 4.02 -10.96 7.47
C PHE A 439 3.11 -12.18 7.52
N ASN A 440 2.29 -12.40 6.49
CA ASN A 440 1.39 -13.55 6.40
C ASN A 440 2.13 -14.88 6.38
N THR A 441 3.27 -14.96 5.72
CA THR A 441 4.10 -16.17 5.70
C THR A 441 4.90 -16.35 6.98
N ALA A 442 5.33 -15.26 7.62
CA ALA A 442 5.94 -15.29 8.95
C ALA A 442 5.00 -15.91 9.99
N ILE A 443 3.75 -15.43 10.05
CA ILE A 443 2.73 -15.94 10.97
C ILE A 443 2.43 -17.42 10.65
N SER A 444 2.30 -17.78 9.38
CA SER A 444 2.09 -19.17 8.95
C SER A 444 3.21 -20.09 9.42
N GLN A 445 4.47 -19.64 9.34
CA GLN A 445 5.61 -20.41 9.82
C GLN A 445 5.58 -20.61 11.35
N MET A 446 5.21 -19.57 12.10
CA MET A 446 5.04 -19.67 13.55
C MET A 446 3.87 -20.61 13.91
N MET A 447 2.79 -20.65 13.12
CA MET A 447 1.71 -21.64 13.29
C MET A 447 2.20 -23.09 13.13
N ILE A 448 3.11 -23.32 12.16
CA ILE A 448 3.73 -24.66 11.97
C ILE A 448 4.54 -25.04 13.20
N LEU A 449 5.35 -24.13 13.75
CA LEU A 449 6.15 -24.37 14.94
C LEU A 449 5.27 -24.68 16.16
N VAL A 450 4.23 -23.88 16.40
CA VAL A 450 3.27 -24.09 17.52
C VAL A 450 2.56 -25.44 17.40
N ASN A 451 2.12 -25.81 16.20
CA ASN A 451 1.48 -27.10 15.98
C ASN A 451 2.42 -28.30 16.26
N ALA A 452 3.69 -28.17 15.91
CA ALA A 452 4.67 -29.21 16.22
C ALA A 452 4.89 -29.36 17.73
N PHE A 453 5.02 -28.25 18.44
CA PHE A 453 5.23 -28.27 19.90
C PHE A 453 3.96 -28.66 20.70
N THR A 454 2.77 -28.48 20.16
CA THR A 454 1.53 -28.92 20.82
C THR A 454 1.53 -30.41 21.13
N ASN A 455 2.19 -31.23 20.30
CA ASN A 455 2.26 -32.68 20.46
C ASN A 455 3.58 -33.15 21.09
N ALA A 456 4.48 -32.25 21.44
CA ALA A 456 5.74 -32.60 22.08
C ALA A 456 5.50 -33.02 23.55
N PRO A 457 6.14 -34.11 24.00
CA PRO A 457 5.93 -34.62 25.37
C PRO A 457 6.53 -33.71 26.44
N ALA A 458 7.53 -32.93 26.11
CA ALA A 458 8.10 -31.88 26.93
C ALA A 458 8.37 -30.65 26.03
N LYS A 459 8.11 -29.46 26.56
CA LYS A 459 8.28 -28.20 25.85
C LYS A 459 9.50 -27.47 26.39
N ALA A 460 10.61 -27.59 25.66
CA ALA A 460 11.87 -27.00 26.07
C ALA A 460 11.79 -25.46 26.13
N VAL A 461 12.11 -24.85 27.26
CA VAL A 461 12.13 -23.39 27.44
C VAL A 461 13.05 -22.72 26.43
N SER A 462 14.20 -23.32 26.13
CA SER A 462 15.15 -22.86 25.13
C SER A 462 14.58 -22.78 23.71
N ALA A 463 13.52 -23.54 23.39
CA ALA A 463 12.80 -23.51 22.12
C ALA A 463 11.60 -22.55 22.15
N LEU A 464 10.96 -22.35 23.32
CA LEU A 464 9.84 -21.41 23.49
C LEU A 464 10.27 -19.94 23.47
N ARG A 465 11.45 -19.64 24.02
CA ARG A 465 11.98 -18.25 24.04
C ARG A 465 12.08 -17.61 22.66
N PRO A 466 12.70 -18.26 21.65
CA PRO A 466 12.70 -17.72 20.29
C PRO A 466 11.30 -17.52 19.71
N LEU A 467 10.38 -18.43 19.95
CA LEU A 467 8.99 -18.29 19.52
C LEU A 467 8.34 -17.01 20.06
N LEU A 468 8.50 -16.73 21.37
CA LEU A 468 7.91 -15.54 21.99
C LEU A 468 8.55 -14.25 21.45
N ILE A 469 9.86 -14.24 21.23
CA ILE A 469 10.54 -13.08 20.64
C ILE A 469 10.08 -12.83 19.19
N LEU A 470 9.97 -13.90 18.38
CA LEU A 470 9.51 -13.80 16.98
C LEU A 470 8.04 -13.36 16.87
N LEU A 471 7.21 -13.80 17.82
CA LEU A 471 5.78 -13.47 17.83
C LEU A 471 5.49 -12.10 18.45
N ASN A 472 6.39 -11.55 19.28
CA ASN A 472 6.16 -10.30 19.99
C ASN A 472 5.79 -9.11 19.10
N PRO A 473 6.38 -8.87 17.92
CA PRO A 473 5.94 -7.79 17.02
C PRO A 473 4.49 -7.91 16.56
N PHE A 474 3.94 -9.12 16.54
CA PHE A 474 2.58 -9.43 16.09
C PHE A 474 1.56 -9.46 17.23
N ALA A 475 1.94 -10.04 18.38
CA ALA A 475 1.08 -10.23 19.54
C ALA A 475 1.81 -9.81 20.84
N PRO A 476 2.04 -8.50 21.03
CA PRO A 476 2.89 -8.01 22.13
C PRO A 476 2.33 -8.31 23.52
N HIS A 477 1.02 -8.24 23.73
CA HIS A 477 0.43 -8.46 25.07
C HIS A 477 0.56 -9.92 25.50
N LEU A 478 0.15 -10.84 24.63
CA LEU A 478 0.25 -12.27 24.88
C LEU A 478 1.69 -12.70 25.18
N THR A 479 2.63 -12.26 24.38
CA THR A 479 4.03 -12.68 24.51
C THR A 479 4.72 -12.04 25.71
N SER A 480 4.36 -10.81 26.08
CA SER A 480 4.88 -10.17 27.30
C SER A 480 4.41 -10.88 28.55
N GLU A 481 3.13 -11.26 28.62
CA GLU A 481 2.58 -12.02 29.75
C GLU A 481 3.26 -13.39 29.88
N LEU A 482 3.32 -14.14 28.78
CA LEU A 482 3.96 -15.47 28.80
C LEU A 482 5.46 -15.39 29.11
N TRP A 483 6.13 -14.34 28.67
CA TRP A 483 7.52 -14.12 28.99
C TRP A 483 7.75 -13.88 30.48
N GLN A 484 6.92 -13.07 31.12
CA GLN A 484 6.99 -12.83 32.57
C GLN A 484 6.76 -14.12 33.35
N ILE A 485 5.75 -14.90 32.98
CA ILE A 485 5.47 -16.20 33.63
C ILE A 485 6.66 -17.15 33.55
N LEU A 486 7.32 -17.21 32.37
CA LEU A 486 8.53 -18.02 32.22
C LEU A 486 9.71 -17.47 33.03
N ALA A 487 9.87 -16.14 33.13
CA ALA A 487 10.93 -15.48 33.87
C ALA A 487 10.86 -15.75 35.38
N GLU A 488 9.66 -15.89 35.94
CA GLU A 488 9.46 -16.23 37.37
C GLU A 488 9.97 -17.64 37.70
N ARG A 489 10.02 -18.53 36.72
CA ARG A 489 10.31 -19.95 36.96
C ARG A 489 11.66 -20.40 36.43
N PHE A 490 12.14 -19.83 35.30
CA PHE A 490 13.30 -20.34 34.60
C PHE A 490 14.44 -19.33 34.58
N PRO A 491 15.59 -19.65 35.17
CA PRO A 491 16.79 -18.82 35.06
C PRO A 491 17.19 -18.62 33.58
N GLY A 492 17.60 -17.40 33.25
CA GLY A 492 17.98 -17.05 31.88
C GLY A 492 16.84 -16.61 30.97
N VAL A 493 15.59 -16.55 31.50
CA VAL A 493 14.51 -15.78 30.91
C VAL A 493 14.40 -14.50 31.74
N ASP A 494 15.04 -13.41 31.29
CA ASP A 494 15.17 -12.19 32.09
C ASP A 494 14.62 -10.98 31.31
N GLY A 495 14.28 -9.93 32.04
CA GLY A 495 13.90 -8.63 31.48
C GLY A 495 12.60 -8.67 30.66
N ASP A 496 12.46 -7.71 29.79
CA ASP A 496 11.30 -7.53 28.92
C ASP A 496 11.54 -8.21 27.56
N VAL A 497 10.54 -8.95 27.04
CA VAL A 497 10.62 -9.63 25.74
C VAL A 497 10.89 -8.65 24.60
N THR A 498 10.40 -7.40 24.69
CA THR A 498 10.59 -6.37 23.67
C THR A 498 12.04 -5.89 23.57
N ARG A 499 12.85 -6.13 24.59
CA ARG A 499 14.27 -5.75 24.66
C ARG A 499 15.21 -6.92 24.45
N GLN A 500 14.68 -8.11 24.21
CA GLN A 500 15.54 -9.26 23.93
C GLN A 500 16.23 -9.10 22.57
N PRO A 501 17.47 -9.59 22.42
CA PRO A 501 18.11 -9.66 21.13
C PRO A 501 17.30 -10.56 20.19
N TRP A 502 17.22 -10.15 18.92
CA TRP A 502 16.56 -10.97 17.91
C TRP A 502 17.28 -12.31 17.75
N PRO A 503 16.59 -13.45 17.73
CA PRO A 503 17.23 -14.75 17.74
C PRO A 503 17.97 -15.01 16.43
N GLU A 504 19.17 -15.60 16.53
CA GLU A 504 19.97 -16.02 15.40
C GLU A 504 19.74 -17.50 15.08
N TYR A 505 19.82 -17.86 13.80
CA TYR A 505 19.74 -19.25 13.38
C TYR A 505 21.11 -19.81 13.00
N ASP A 506 21.29 -21.13 13.25
CA ASP A 506 22.47 -21.86 12.82
C ASP A 506 22.17 -22.63 11.52
N GLU A 507 22.86 -22.28 10.43
CA GLU A 507 22.67 -22.93 9.13
C GLU A 507 23.01 -24.42 9.15
N ARG A 508 23.92 -24.85 10.03
CA ARG A 508 24.29 -26.27 10.14
C ARG A 508 23.12 -27.13 10.62
N LEU A 509 22.23 -26.56 11.43
CA LEU A 509 21.03 -27.24 11.91
C LEU A 509 19.92 -27.32 10.85
N LEU A 510 20.03 -26.54 9.76
CA LEU A 510 19.07 -26.53 8.65
C LEU A 510 19.39 -27.55 7.57
N ILE A 511 20.58 -28.18 7.62
CA ILE A 511 20.95 -29.19 6.65
C ILE A 511 20.00 -30.37 6.75
N GLU A 512 19.43 -30.75 5.63
CA GLU A 512 18.64 -31.99 5.55
C GLU A 512 19.56 -33.20 5.55
N ASP A 513 19.48 -33.95 6.63
CA ASP A 513 20.18 -35.23 6.69
C ASP A 513 19.45 -36.35 5.89
N GLU A 514 18.16 -36.13 5.59
CA GLU A 514 17.27 -37.08 4.96
C GLU A 514 16.46 -36.46 3.82
N ILE A 515 16.12 -37.24 2.83
CA ILE A 515 15.29 -36.82 1.69
C ILE A 515 14.22 -37.87 1.37
N ALA A 516 13.03 -37.40 0.99
CA ALA A 516 11.94 -38.26 0.53
C ALA A 516 12.15 -38.68 -0.92
N ILE A 517 12.28 -39.98 -1.15
CA ILE A 517 12.43 -40.62 -2.48
C ILE A 517 11.10 -41.25 -2.87
N VAL A 518 10.64 -40.95 -4.08
CA VAL A 518 9.43 -41.53 -4.66
C VAL A 518 9.74 -42.91 -5.21
N LEU A 519 8.97 -43.92 -4.83
CA LEU A 519 9.08 -45.30 -5.36
C LEU A 519 8.00 -45.54 -6.42
N GLN A 520 8.43 -46.00 -7.57
CA GLN A 520 7.57 -46.35 -8.71
C GLN A 520 7.77 -47.79 -9.15
N VAL A 521 6.70 -48.39 -9.68
CA VAL A 521 6.76 -49.65 -10.42
C VAL A 521 6.12 -49.42 -11.79
N ASN A 522 6.88 -49.65 -12.86
CA ASN A 522 6.49 -49.39 -14.24
C ASN A 522 5.95 -47.95 -14.44
N GLY A 523 6.63 -46.94 -13.84
CA GLY A 523 6.28 -45.53 -13.92
C GLY A 523 5.08 -45.10 -13.06
N LYS A 524 4.42 -46.00 -12.32
CA LYS A 524 3.30 -45.66 -11.44
C LYS A 524 3.79 -45.54 -10.00
N LEU A 525 3.43 -44.44 -9.33
CA LEU A 525 3.72 -44.18 -7.92
C LEU A 525 3.18 -45.34 -7.05
N ARG A 526 4.02 -45.86 -6.16
CA ARG A 526 3.63 -46.91 -5.20
C ARG A 526 3.82 -46.48 -3.76
N ASP A 527 4.94 -45.81 -3.46
CA ASP A 527 5.23 -45.33 -2.11
C ASP A 527 6.22 -44.15 -2.11
N LYS A 528 6.50 -43.64 -0.94
CA LYS A 528 7.58 -42.70 -0.65
C LYS A 528 8.36 -43.23 0.55
N ILE A 529 9.67 -43.21 0.48
CA ILE A 529 10.56 -43.57 1.59
C ILE A 529 11.46 -42.38 1.93
N THR A 530 11.81 -42.25 3.20
CA THR A 530 12.81 -41.29 3.66
C THR A 530 14.15 -42.01 3.76
N VAL A 531 15.18 -41.42 3.16
CA VAL A 531 16.55 -41.96 3.14
C VAL A 531 17.55 -40.86 3.44
N ALA A 532 18.76 -41.23 3.85
CA ALA A 532 19.83 -40.24 4.04
C ALA A 532 20.10 -39.46 2.75
N LEU A 533 20.38 -38.14 2.87
CA LEU A 533 20.63 -37.25 1.72
C LEU A 533 21.83 -37.68 0.88
N ASP A 534 22.79 -38.37 1.50
CA ASP A 534 24.01 -38.91 0.92
C ASP A 534 23.87 -40.39 0.54
N ALA A 535 22.66 -40.96 0.66
CA ALA A 535 22.40 -42.34 0.28
C ALA A 535 22.84 -42.63 -1.15
N THR A 536 23.64 -43.67 -1.31
CA THR A 536 24.16 -44.15 -2.60
C THR A 536 23.05 -44.73 -3.47
N ASN A 537 23.26 -44.79 -4.77
CA ASN A 537 22.31 -45.42 -5.68
C ASN A 537 22.04 -46.89 -5.31
N ALA A 538 23.03 -47.61 -4.79
CA ALA A 538 22.87 -49.00 -4.34
C ALA A 538 21.96 -49.09 -3.11
N GLU A 539 22.08 -48.19 -2.15
CA GLU A 539 21.21 -48.13 -0.97
C GLU A 539 19.77 -47.73 -1.33
N LEU A 540 19.60 -46.78 -2.27
CA LEU A 540 18.29 -46.42 -2.79
C LEU A 540 17.59 -47.56 -3.52
N GLU A 541 18.34 -48.33 -4.31
CA GLU A 541 17.86 -49.52 -4.99
C GLU A 541 17.47 -50.61 -3.99
N ALA A 542 18.32 -50.89 -3.01
CA ALA A 542 18.04 -51.89 -1.96
C ALA A 542 16.79 -51.50 -1.15
N ALA A 543 16.68 -50.24 -0.74
CA ALA A 543 15.51 -49.71 0.01
C ALA A 543 14.22 -49.83 -0.81
N ALA A 544 14.28 -49.53 -2.12
CA ALA A 544 13.12 -49.63 -3.00
C ALA A 544 12.66 -51.08 -3.17
N LEU A 545 13.60 -52.01 -3.34
CA LEU A 545 13.31 -53.46 -3.47
C LEU A 545 12.81 -54.09 -2.16
N ALA A 546 13.25 -53.58 -1.02
CA ALA A 546 12.78 -54.00 0.31
C ALA A 546 11.39 -53.45 0.68
N ASN A 547 10.90 -52.40 -0.03
CA ASN A 547 9.63 -51.80 0.29
C ASN A 547 8.43 -52.72 -0.04
N GLN A 548 7.59 -52.99 0.94
CA GLN A 548 6.47 -53.94 0.82
C GLN A 548 5.46 -53.55 -0.27
N LYS A 549 5.17 -52.25 -0.47
CA LYS A 549 4.24 -51.82 -1.52
C LYS A 549 4.83 -51.97 -2.93
N VAL A 550 6.15 -51.84 -3.06
CA VAL A 550 6.87 -52.13 -4.31
C VAL A 550 6.84 -53.60 -4.60
N GLN A 551 7.14 -54.47 -3.60
CA GLN A 551 7.08 -55.91 -3.73
C GLN A 551 5.69 -56.41 -4.12
N ASN A 552 4.64 -55.89 -3.46
CA ASN A 552 3.25 -56.22 -3.79
C ASN A 552 2.88 -55.78 -5.22
N ALA A 553 3.41 -54.65 -5.68
CA ALA A 553 3.14 -54.13 -7.01
C ALA A 553 3.92 -54.88 -8.12
N VAL A 554 5.06 -55.44 -7.79
CA VAL A 554 5.82 -56.34 -8.69
C VAL A 554 5.11 -57.67 -8.81
N GLY A 555 4.50 -58.22 -7.71
CA GLY A 555 3.56 -59.33 -7.77
C GLY A 555 4.11 -60.62 -8.41
N GLY A 556 5.39 -60.94 -8.23
CA GLY A 556 6.03 -62.12 -8.82
C GLY A 556 6.53 -61.95 -10.27
N GLN A 557 6.38 -60.75 -10.85
CA GLN A 557 6.97 -60.43 -12.16
C GLN A 557 8.49 -60.36 -12.07
N THR A 558 9.15 -60.61 -13.20
CA THR A 558 10.62 -60.55 -13.27
C THR A 558 11.09 -59.10 -13.35
N ILE A 559 11.90 -58.64 -12.38
CA ILE A 559 12.51 -57.34 -12.40
C ILE A 559 13.55 -57.28 -13.53
N ARG A 560 13.33 -56.39 -14.49
CA ARG A 560 14.24 -56.19 -15.64
C ARG A 560 15.32 -55.17 -15.35
N LYS A 561 14.94 -54.07 -14.67
CA LYS A 561 15.82 -52.97 -14.39
C LYS A 561 15.28 -52.14 -13.22
N VAL A 562 16.19 -51.62 -12.40
CA VAL A 562 15.91 -50.57 -11.45
C VAL A 562 16.55 -49.27 -11.95
N VAL A 563 15.77 -48.22 -12.08
CA VAL A 563 16.25 -46.91 -12.52
C VAL A 563 16.23 -45.98 -11.31
N VAL A 564 17.40 -45.61 -10.84
CA VAL A 564 17.57 -44.63 -9.75
C VAL A 564 17.80 -43.25 -10.36
N VAL A 565 16.95 -42.28 -10.01
CA VAL A 565 17.18 -40.85 -10.25
C VAL A 565 17.58 -40.27 -8.92
N PRO A 566 18.87 -39.93 -8.71
CA PRO A 566 19.38 -39.48 -7.43
C PRO A 566 18.54 -38.31 -6.88
N LYS A 567 18.24 -38.34 -5.59
CA LYS A 567 17.48 -37.33 -4.86
C LYS A 567 16.05 -37.07 -5.37
N LYS A 568 15.48 -37.96 -6.20
CA LYS A 568 14.12 -37.79 -6.75
C LYS A 568 13.27 -39.05 -6.65
N LEU A 569 13.66 -40.11 -7.33
CA LEU A 569 12.83 -41.33 -7.40
C LEU A 569 13.65 -42.59 -7.72
N VAL A 570 13.05 -43.71 -7.36
CA VAL A 570 13.48 -45.04 -7.85
C VAL A 570 12.30 -45.67 -8.59
N ASN A 571 12.53 -46.11 -9.83
CA ASN A 571 11.52 -46.79 -10.64
C ASN A 571 11.95 -48.23 -10.92
N VAL A 572 11.19 -49.20 -10.41
CA VAL A 572 11.38 -50.65 -10.67
C VAL A 572 10.60 -51.02 -11.93
N VAL A 573 11.29 -51.51 -12.93
CA VAL A 573 10.70 -52.01 -14.17
C VAL A 573 10.58 -53.52 -14.10
N ALA A 574 9.37 -54.02 -14.10
CA ALA A 574 9.05 -55.46 -14.02
C ALA A 574 8.04 -55.88 -15.09
N ASN A 575 8.15 -57.10 -15.59
CA ASN A 575 7.23 -57.68 -16.56
C ASN A 575 7.14 -59.20 -16.39
#